data_f251cb6bb2d35924172dc0810dad30a7
#
_entry.id   f251cb6bb2d35924172dc0810dad30a7
#
_cell.length_a   1.000
_cell.length_b   1.000
_cell.length_c   1.000
_cell.angle_alpha   90.00
_cell.angle_beta   90.00
_cell.angle_gamma   90.00
#
_symmetry.space_group_name_H-M   'P 1'
#
loop_
_entity.id
_entity.type
_entity.pdbx_description
1 polymer ?
#
loop_
_entity_poly.entity_id
_entity_poly.type
_entity_poly.pdbx_seq_one_letter_code
_entity_poly.pdbx_strand_id
1 'polypeptide(L)'
;MFGLQENAVVADLGAGTGFYAVAAGEMVPKGKVYAVEVQKDFLPTIKNKAREAGLNNVEALWGDVEKIGGTKIGDNIVDAVIASNIFFQVEDKDKFIEETKRILKPGGRVLFIDWVLSPAVQQKAIVPQSKAREMFERKGFTYEKDIEAGAHHYGMILKKT
;
A
#
# COMPACT_ATOMS: atom_id res chain seq x y z
N MET A 1 11.92 -5.59 8.51
CA MET A 1 11.61 -6.27 7.24
C MET A 1 10.17 -6.77 7.28
N PHE A 2 9.45 -6.69 6.17
CA PHE A 2 8.00 -6.98 6.11
C PHE A 2 7.68 -8.49 6.18
N GLY A 3 8.66 -9.35 5.99
CA GLY A 3 8.51 -10.80 6.16
C GLY A 3 7.64 -11.47 5.10
N LEU A 4 7.70 -11.00 3.86
CA LEU A 4 6.95 -11.59 2.75
C LEU A 4 7.48 -12.99 2.41
N GLN A 5 6.56 -13.93 2.22
CA GLN A 5 6.90 -15.24 1.62
C GLN A 5 7.09 -15.05 0.11
N GLU A 6 7.95 -15.91 -0.50
CA GLU A 6 8.25 -15.83 -1.94
C GLU A 6 7.03 -15.97 -2.85
N ASN A 7 5.97 -16.61 -2.37
CA ASN A 7 4.70 -16.81 -3.09
C ASN A 7 3.59 -15.87 -2.65
N ALA A 8 3.90 -14.85 -1.87
CA ALA A 8 2.90 -13.92 -1.37
C ALA A 8 2.26 -13.11 -2.49
N VAL A 9 1.01 -12.75 -2.30
CA VAL A 9 0.29 -11.81 -3.15
C VAL A 9 0.26 -10.45 -2.46
N VAL A 10 0.74 -9.43 -3.13
CA VAL A 10 0.92 -8.08 -2.58
C VAL A 10 0.12 -7.08 -3.40
N ALA A 11 -0.49 -6.10 -2.75
CA ALA A 11 -1.06 -4.94 -3.40
C ALA A 11 -0.31 -3.68 -2.97
N ASP A 12 0.14 -2.89 -3.92
CA ASP A 12 0.70 -1.55 -3.71
C ASP A 12 -0.39 -0.54 -4.06
N LEU A 13 -0.94 0.10 -3.05
CA LEU A 13 -2.06 1.04 -3.19
C LEU A 13 -1.55 2.46 -3.35
N GLY A 14 -1.85 3.06 -4.51
CA GLY A 14 -1.27 4.33 -4.90
C GLY A 14 0.17 4.16 -5.36
N ALA A 15 0.40 3.23 -6.27
CA ALA A 15 1.73 2.76 -6.67
C ALA A 15 2.62 3.85 -7.31
N GLY A 16 2.05 4.94 -7.79
CA GLY A 16 2.78 6.03 -8.42
C GLY A 16 3.63 5.55 -9.59
N THR A 17 4.93 5.76 -9.52
CA THR A 17 5.87 5.31 -10.56
C THR A 17 6.31 3.85 -10.41
N GLY A 18 5.88 3.15 -9.36
CA GLY A 18 6.12 1.72 -9.18
C GLY A 18 7.34 1.33 -8.38
N PHE A 19 7.94 2.26 -7.63
CA PHE A 19 9.13 1.96 -6.81
C PHE A 19 8.91 0.78 -5.85
N TYR A 20 7.87 0.84 -5.04
CA TYR A 20 7.56 -0.24 -4.10
C TYR A 20 7.01 -1.48 -4.79
N ALA A 21 6.21 -1.32 -5.84
CA ALA A 21 5.65 -2.44 -6.59
C ALA A 21 6.74 -3.31 -7.23
N VAL A 22 7.76 -2.69 -7.83
CA VAL A 22 8.91 -3.41 -8.42
C VAL A 22 9.72 -4.09 -7.33
N ALA A 23 10.05 -3.38 -6.24
CA ALA A 23 10.78 -3.97 -5.12
C ALA A 23 10.03 -5.18 -4.51
N ALA A 24 8.71 -5.07 -4.36
CA ALA A 24 7.88 -6.19 -3.90
C ALA A 24 7.91 -7.36 -4.88
N GLY A 25 7.85 -7.09 -6.19
CA GLY A 25 7.92 -8.12 -7.24
C GLY A 25 9.20 -8.94 -7.18
N GLU A 26 10.32 -8.29 -6.87
CA GLU A 26 11.62 -8.98 -6.66
C GLU A 26 11.60 -9.86 -5.40
N MET A 27 10.86 -9.46 -4.37
CA MET A 27 10.75 -10.21 -3.11
C MET A 27 9.81 -11.42 -3.20
N VAL A 28 8.86 -11.41 -4.11
CA VAL A 28 7.86 -12.48 -4.26
C VAL A 28 7.94 -13.12 -5.66
N PRO A 29 9.06 -13.74 -6.01
CA PRO A 29 9.28 -14.27 -7.38
C PRO A 29 8.30 -15.37 -7.79
N LYS A 30 7.67 -16.02 -6.82
CA LYS A 30 6.64 -17.07 -7.02
C LYS A 30 5.22 -16.54 -6.72
N GLY A 31 5.11 -15.27 -6.38
CA GLY A 31 3.86 -14.59 -6.04
C GLY A 31 3.41 -13.62 -7.10
N LYS A 32 2.69 -12.59 -6.66
CA LYS A 32 2.14 -11.57 -7.55
C LYS A 32 2.06 -10.22 -6.84
N VAL A 33 2.26 -9.15 -7.60
CA VAL A 33 2.07 -7.78 -7.12
C VAL A 33 1.00 -7.11 -7.99
N TYR A 34 -0.01 -6.55 -7.34
CA TYR A 34 -0.97 -5.63 -7.95
C TYR A 34 -0.54 -4.20 -7.63
N ALA A 35 -0.16 -3.45 -8.65
CA ALA A 35 0.17 -2.03 -8.51
C ALA A 35 -1.06 -1.20 -8.91
N VAL A 36 -1.79 -0.70 -7.93
CA VAL A 36 -3.05 0.04 -8.14
C VAL A 36 -2.76 1.54 -8.17
N GLU A 37 -3.16 2.20 -9.26
CA GLU A 37 -2.94 3.62 -9.45
C GLU A 37 -4.15 4.26 -10.18
N VAL A 38 -4.60 5.41 -9.67
CA VAL A 38 -5.75 6.13 -10.24
C VAL A 38 -5.33 7.03 -11.41
N GLN A 39 -4.09 7.50 -11.41
CA GLN A 39 -3.55 8.32 -12.50
C GLN A 39 -3.06 7.41 -13.64
N LYS A 40 -3.80 7.39 -14.73
CA LYS A 40 -3.53 6.50 -15.86
C LYS A 40 -2.15 6.67 -16.47
N ASP A 41 -1.58 7.88 -16.41
CA ASP A 41 -0.26 8.19 -16.97
C ASP A 41 0.87 7.42 -16.28
N PHE A 42 0.69 6.99 -15.04
CA PHE A 42 1.68 6.18 -14.32
C PHE A 42 1.68 4.70 -14.70
N LEU A 43 0.58 4.19 -15.26
CA LEU A 43 0.48 2.76 -15.56
C LEU A 43 1.55 2.28 -16.56
N PRO A 44 1.83 2.98 -17.67
CA PRO A 44 2.94 2.60 -18.56
C PRO A 44 4.29 2.65 -17.86
N THR A 45 4.52 3.60 -16.97
CA THR A 45 5.76 3.72 -16.20
C THR A 45 5.98 2.52 -15.30
N ILE A 46 4.94 2.08 -14.59
CA ILE A 46 4.99 0.88 -13.75
C ILE A 46 5.33 -0.36 -14.59
N LYS A 47 4.63 -0.55 -15.69
CA LYS A 47 4.84 -1.67 -16.62
C LYS A 47 6.27 -1.70 -17.17
N ASN A 48 6.79 -0.53 -17.57
CA ASN A 48 8.13 -0.41 -18.11
C ASN A 48 9.21 -0.72 -17.06
N LYS A 49 9.07 -0.20 -15.85
CA LYS A 49 10.00 -0.48 -14.75
C LYS A 49 10.02 -1.96 -14.37
N ALA A 50 8.86 -2.60 -14.30
CA ALA A 50 8.77 -4.04 -14.04
C ALA A 50 9.47 -4.85 -15.14
N ARG A 51 9.26 -4.51 -16.39
CA ARG A 51 9.89 -5.16 -17.53
C ARG A 51 11.41 -4.96 -17.53
N GLU A 52 11.88 -3.77 -17.26
CA GLU A 52 13.31 -3.45 -17.16
C GLU A 52 13.99 -4.22 -16.03
N ALA A 53 13.26 -4.49 -14.94
CA ALA A 53 13.72 -5.33 -13.83
C ALA A 53 13.60 -6.83 -14.12
N GLY A 54 13.13 -7.24 -15.29
CA GLY A 54 12.94 -8.65 -15.66
C GLY A 54 11.77 -9.32 -14.93
N LEU A 55 10.81 -8.55 -14.42
CA LEU A 55 9.67 -9.06 -13.68
C LEU A 55 8.46 -9.30 -14.59
N ASN A 56 7.79 -10.44 -14.39
CA ASN A 56 6.54 -10.80 -15.05
C ASN A 56 5.37 -10.97 -14.06
N ASN A 57 5.60 -10.69 -12.78
CA ASN A 57 4.65 -10.88 -11.69
C ASN A 57 4.06 -9.58 -11.15
N VAL A 58 4.29 -8.45 -11.81
CA VAL A 58 3.73 -7.13 -11.45
C VAL A 58 2.64 -6.76 -12.45
N GLU A 59 1.42 -6.61 -11.96
CA GLU A 59 0.28 -6.16 -12.76
C GLU A 59 -0.11 -4.73 -12.36
N ALA A 60 -0.04 -3.81 -13.32
CA ALA A 60 -0.49 -2.44 -13.13
C ALA A 60 -2.01 -2.36 -13.36
N LEU A 61 -2.76 -1.91 -12.37
CA LEU A 61 -4.21 -1.78 -12.40
C LEU A 61 -4.62 -0.32 -12.27
N TRP A 62 -5.45 0.14 -13.18
CA TRP A 62 -6.17 1.38 -12.94
C TRP A 62 -7.27 1.14 -11.91
N GLY A 63 -7.23 1.87 -10.80
CA GLY A 63 -8.20 1.71 -9.74
C GLY A 63 -8.22 2.88 -8.77
N ASP A 64 -9.34 3.01 -8.07
CA ASP A 64 -9.58 4.03 -7.07
C ASP A 64 -9.61 3.38 -5.68
N VAL A 65 -8.59 3.65 -4.89
CA VAL A 65 -8.44 3.07 -3.55
C VAL A 65 -9.42 3.64 -2.52
N GLU A 66 -10.12 4.70 -2.86
CA GLU A 66 -11.14 5.35 -2.01
C GLU A 66 -12.56 4.84 -2.28
N LYS A 67 -12.70 3.80 -3.10
CA LYS A 67 -13.99 3.18 -3.41
C LYS A 67 -13.96 1.69 -3.09
N ILE A 68 -15.01 1.21 -2.48
CA ILE A 68 -15.16 -0.23 -2.24
C ILE A 68 -15.26 -0.95 -3.58
N GLY A 69 -14.39 -1.94 -3.79
CA GLY A 69 -14.23 -2.61 -5.09
C GLY A 69 -13.41 -1.83 -6.12
N GLY A 70 -12.99 -0.60 -5.80
CA GLY A 70 -12.28 0.28 -6.72
C GLY A 70 -10.86 -0.15 -7.05
N THR A 71 -10.23 -0.98 -6.24
CA THR A 71 -8.91 -1.56 -6.53
C THR A 71 -8.94 -2.62 -7.63
N LYS A 72 -10.11 -3.14 -7.98
CA LYS A 72 -10.30 -4.26 -8.91
C LYS A 72 -9.75 -5.60 -8.40
N ILE A 73 -9.38 -5.67 -7.14
CA ILE A 73 -8.91 -6.89 -6.47
C ILE A 73 -10.10 -7.51 -5.72
N GLY A 74 -10.20 -8.84 -5.72
CA GLY A 74 -11.24 -9.56 -5.01
C GLY A 74 -11.07 -9.53 -3.49
N ASP A 75 -12.07 -10.02 -2.78
CA ASP A 75 -12.06 -10.12 -1.31
C ASP A 75 -11.04 -11.15 -0.84
N ASN A 76 -10.28 -10.82 0.21
CA ASN A 76 -9.35 -11.75 0.86
C ASN A 76 -8.35 -12.40 -0.12
N ILE A 77 -7.82 -11.62 -1.07
CA ILE A 77 -6.89 -12.10 -2.10
C ILE A 77 -5.44 -11.87 -1.71
N VAL A 78 -5.12 -10.74 -1.08
CA VAL A 78 -3.73 -10.36 -0.85
C VAL A 78 -3.25 -10.72 0.55
N ASP A 79 -1.99 -11.13 0.64
CA ASP A 79 -1.31 -11.42 1.91
C ASP A 79 -0.79 -10.13 2.56
N ALA A 80 -0.46 -9.14 1.75
CA ALA A 80 0.08 -7.87 2.21
C ALA A 80 -0.36 -6.69 1.34
N VAL A 81 -0.47 -5.54 1.97
CA VAL A 81 -0.71 -4.25 1.32
C VAL A 81 0.45 -3.32 1.65
N ILE A 82 0.92 -2.60 0.65
CA ILE A 82 1.83 -1.46 0.81
C ILE A 82 1.01 -0.19 0.58
N ALA A 83 1.05 0.72 1.54
CA ALA A 83 0.45 2.04 1.47
C ALA A 83 1.51 3.07 1.84
N SER A 84 2.20 3.60 0.85
CA SER A 84 3.31 4.53 1.04
C SER A 84 3.02 5.88 0.40
N ASN A 85 3.09 6.94 1.19
CA ASN A 85 2.89 8.32 0.75
C ASN A 85 1.56 8.56 0.04
N ILE A 86 0.51 7.92 0.50
CA ILE A 86 -0.82 8.05 -0.09
C ILE A 86 -1.86 8.58 0.90
N PHE A 87 -1.78 8.22 2.17
CA PHE A 87 -2.84 8.47 3.12
C PHE A 87 -3.12 9.96 3.34
N PHE A 88 -2.08 10.79 3.30
CA PHE A 88 -2.22 12.25 3.45
C PHE A 88 -3.10 12.89 2.36
N GLN A 89 -3.11 12.32 1.15
CA GLN A 89 -3.88 12.85 0.02
C GLN A 89 -5.24 12.16 -0.21
N VAL A 90 -5.52 11.09 0.53
CA VAL A 90 -6.80 10.39 0.47
C VAL A 90 -7.87 11.27 1.14
N GLU A 91 -8.95 11.53 0.43
CA GLU A 91 -10.08 12.32 0.95
C GLU A 91 -10.96 11.48 1.87
N ASP A 92 -11.38 10.29 1.42
CA ASP A 92 -12.18 9.36 2.20
C ASP A 92 -11.30 8.27 2.83
N LYS A 93 -10.69 8.60 3.96
CA LYS A 93 -9.78 7.70 4.68
C LYS A 93 -10.47 6.44 5.20
N ASP A 94 -11.71 6.54 5.61
CA ASP A 94 -12.48 5.41 6.09
C ASP A 94 -12.69 4.37 4.98
N LYS A 95 -13.08 4.80 3.78
CA LYS A 95 -13.23 3.89 2.63
C LYS A 95 -11.91 3.31 2.17
N PHE A 96 -10.81 4.09 2.22
CA PHE A 96 -9.48 3.57 1.94
C PHE A 96 -9.13 2.40 2.88
N ILE A 97 -9.37 2.57 4.19
CA ILE A 97 -9.09 1.52 5.18
C ILE A 97 -10.03 0.32 4.97
N GLU A 98 -11.29 0.56 4.69
CA GLU A 98 -12.27 -0.51 4.41
C GLU A 98 -11.91 -1.32 3.16
N GLU A 99 -11.50 -0.65 2.08
CA GLU A 99 -11.05 -1.31 0.85
C GLU A 99 -9.77 -2.11 1.08
N THR A 100 -8.80 -1.52 1.82
CA THR A 100 -7.59 -2.22 2.24
C THR A 100 -7.93 -3.48 3.03
N LYS A 101 -8.86 -3.39 3.97
CA LYS A 101 -9.31 -4.53 4.75
C LYS A 101 -10.00 -5.59 3.90
N ARG A 102 -10.84 -5.16 2.95
CA ARG A 102 -11.59 -6.08 2.07
C ARG A 102 -10.67 -6.98 1.27
N ILE A 103 -9.63 -6.42 0.64
CA ILE A 103 -8.73 -7.18 -0.22
C ILE A 103 -7.73 -8.05 0.54
N LEU A 104 -7.42 -7.71 1.80
CA LEU A 104 -6.51 -8.48 2.65
C LEU A 104 -7.15 -9.76 3.17
N LYS A 105 -6.38 -10.84 3.12
CA LYS A 105 -6.73 -12.08 3.84
C LYS A 105 -6.75 -11.83 5.36
N PRO A 106 -7.52 -12.61 6.13
CA PRO A 106 -7.38 -12.62 7.59
C PRO A 106 -5.92 -12.85 7.99
N GLY A 107 -5.41 -12.03 8.91
CA GLY A 107 -4.00 -12.08 9.30
C GLY A 107 -3.03 -11.41 8.34
N GLY A 108 -3.51 -10.91 7.21
CA GLY A 108 -2.70 -10.13 6.27
C GLY A 108 -2.22 -8.81 6.88
N ARG A 109 -1.12 -8.29 6.36
CA ARG A 109 -0.43 -7.13 6.93
C ARG A 109 -0.43 -5.94 5.99
N VAL A 110 -0.41 -4.75 6.60
CA VAL A 110 -0.21 -3.47 5.91
C VAL A 110 1.15 -2.91 6.30
N LEU A 111 1.99 -2.64 5.32
CA LEU A 111 3.14 -1.76 5.45
C LEU A 111 2.66 -0.34 5.17
N PHE A 112 2.55 0.45 6.23
CA PHE A 112 2.06 1.81 6.16
C PHE A 112 3.19 2.80 6.38
N ILE A 113 3.43 3.68 5.42
CA ILE A 113 4.46 4.73 5.48
C ILE A 113 3.82 6.05 5.05
N ASP A 114 3.98 7.10 5.87
CA ASP A 114 3.49 8.42 5.49
C ASP A 114 4.34 9.54 6.10
N TRP A 115 4.03 10.75 5.74
CA TRP A 115 4.82 11.93 6.06
C TRP A 115 4.71 12.34 7.55
N VAL A 116 5.86 12.62 8.18
CA VAL A 116 5.95 13.37 9.43
C VAL A 116 6.09 14.85 9.13
N LEU A 117 6.97 15.18 8.16
CA LEU A 117 7.24 16.54 7.74
C LEU A 117 7.66 16.54 6.27
N SER A 118 7.08 17.42 5.48
CA SER A 118 7.50 17.60 4.10
C SER A 118 7.30 19.04 3.65
N PRO A 119 8.31 19.65 2.98
CA PRO A 119 8.12 20.96 2.37
C PRO A 119 7.11 20.96 1.21
N ALA A 120 6.91 19.78 0.59
CA ALA A 120 5.99 19.60 -0.53
C ALA A 120 4.55 19.29 -0.13
N VAL A 121 4.31 18.97 1.15
CA VAL A 121 3.00 18.60 1.66
C VAL A 121 2.55 19.65 2.68
N GLN A 122 1.35 20.18 2.48
CA GLN A 122 0.77 21.12 3.46
C GLN A 122 0.63 20.41 4.82
N GLN A 123 1.13 21.03 5.88
CA GLN A 123 1.14 20.44 7.21
C GLN A 123 -0.24 19.99 7.70
N LYS A 124 -1.30 20.71 7.31
CA LYS A 124 -2.70 20.35 7.62
C LYS A 124 -3.15 19.02 6.98
N ALA A 125 -2.48 18.57 5.93
CA ALA A 125 -2.78 17.30 5.26
C ALA A 125 -2.05 16.13 5.89
N ILE A 126 -1.01 16.39 6.69
CA ILE A 126 -0.24 15.34 7.37
C ILE A 126 -1.08 14.73 8.47
N VAL A 127 -1.20 13.41 8.46
CA VAL A 127 -1.89 12.65 9.49
C VAL A 127 -0.86 12.11 10.47
N PRO A 128 -0.89 12.51 11.75
CA PRO A 128 0.03 11.96 12.75
C PRO A 128 -0.09 10.44 12.86
N GLN A 129 1.03 9.78 13.13
CA GLN A 129 1.08 8.32 13.26
C GLN A 129 0.04 7.77 14.24
N SER A 130 -0.09 8.39 15.41
CA SER A 130 -1.07 7.99 16.43
C SER A 130 -2.51 8.05 15.90
N LYS A 131 -2.81 9.06 15.11
CA LYS A 131 -4.13 9.23 14.51
C LYS A 131 -4.40 8.19 13.42
N ALA A 132 -3.44 7.97 12.53
CA ALA A 132 -3.55 6.94 11.50
C ALA A 132 -3.72 5.55 12.14
N ARG A 133 -2.92 5.23 13.14
CA ARG A 133 -3.04 3.99 13.91
C ARG A 133 -4.45 3.81 14.49
N GLU A 134 -4.97 4.82 15.18
CA GLU A 134 -6.31 4.80 15.76
C GLU A 134 -7.38 4.51 14.70
N MET A 135 -7.28 5.15 13.54
CA MET A 135 -8.23 4.96 12.45
C MET A 135 -8.24 3.51 11.94
N PHE A 136 -7.07 2.90 11.77
CA PHE A 136 -6.96 1.50 11.39
C PHE A 136 -7.46 0.55 12.48
N GLU A 137 -7.13 0.81 13.75
CA GLU A 137 -7.58 -0.03 14.88
C GLU A 137 -9.10 -0.04 15.00
N ARG A 138 -9.76 1.09 14.78
CA ARG A 138 -11.23 1.17 14.76
C ARG A 138 -11.88 0.32 13.67
N LYS A 139 -11.16 0.03 12.61
CA LYS A 139 -11.63 -0.76 11.46
C LYS A 139 -11.23 -2.23 11.53
N GLY A 140 -10.67 -2.68 12.65
CA GLY A 140 -10.34 -4.09 12.88
C GLY A 140 -8.93 -4.48 12.45
N PHE A 141 -8.00 -3.56 12.59
CA PHE A 141 -6.56 -3.83 12.48
C PHE A 141 -5.92 -3.81 13.87
N THR A 142 -4.84 -4.53 14.01
CA THR A 142 -3.98 -4.49 15.20
C THR A 142 -2.62 -3.92 14.83
N TYR A 143 -2.13 -2.97 15.59
CA TYR A 143 -0.77 -2.46 15.45
C TYR A 143 0.23 -3.54 15.89
N GLU A 144 1.24 -3.81 15.08
CA GLU A 144 2.31 -4.76 15.42
C GLU A 144 3.59 -4.06 15.88
N LYS A 145 4.09 -3.13 15.10
CA LYS A 145 5.35 -2.43 15.39
C LYS A 145 5.58 -1.21 14.51
N ASP A 146 6.46 -0.35 14.96
CA ASP A 146 7.04 0.69 14.12
C ASP A 146 8.16 0.13 13.23
N ILE A 147 8.37 0.79 12.09
CA ILE A 147 9.51 0.57 11.22
C ILE A 147 10.19 1.90 10.93
N GLU A 148 11.49 1.84 10.73
CA GLU A 148 12.25 3.01 10.29
C GLU A 148 11.94 3.33 8.83
N ALA A 149 11.53 4.57 8.57
CA ALA A 149 11.09 5.03 7.25
C ALA A 149 11.81 6.32 6.81
N GLY A 150 12.93 6.66 7.45
CA GLY A 150 13.72 7.87 7.16
C GLY A 150 13.30 9.08 7.98
N ALA A 151 14.01 10.20 7.75
CA ALA A 151 13.90 11.40 8.60
C ALA A 151 12.56 12.15 8.49
N HIS A 152 11.86 11.98 7.37
CA HIS A 152 10.64 12.74 7.06
C HIS A 152 9.37 11.90 7.07
N HIS A 153 9.48 10.62 7.36
CA HIS A 153 8.38 9.67 7.37
C HIS A 153 8.31 8.91 8.68
N TYR A 154 7.12 8.44 9.00
CA TYR A 154 6.92 7.37 9.96
C TYR A 154 6.47 6.11 9.21
N GLY A 155 6.71 4.96 9.81
CA GLY A 155 6.24 3.70 9.26
C GLY A 155 5.76 2.77 10.35
N MET A 156 4.77 1.96 10.02
CA MET A 156 4.24 0.94 10.93
C MET A 156 3.72 -0.28 10.19
N ILE A 157 3.70 -1.40 10.89
CA ILE A 157 3.06 -2.63 10.45
C ILE A 157 1.75 -2.78 11.20
N LEU A 158 0.69 -2.97 10.44
CA LEU A 158 -0.66 -3.25 10.93
C LEU A 158 -1.11 -4.62 10.42
N LYS A 159 -1.87 -5.34 11.22
CA LYS A 159 -2.37 -6.67 10.90
C LYS A 159 -3.89 -6.68 10.91
N LYS A 160 -4.50 -7.25 9.87
CA LYS A 160 -5.95 -7.51 9.85
C LYS A 160 -6.30 -8.61 10.84
N THR A 161 -7.12 -8.28 11.80
CA THR A 161 -7.66 -9.23 12.78
C THR A 161 -8.80 -10.06 12.21
#